data_4e6463fe5fa882d707c013e7e82d60a0
#
_entry.id   4e6463fe5fa882d707c013e7e82d60a0
#
_cell.length_a   1.000
_cell.length_b   1.000
_cell.length_c   1.000
_cell.angle_alpha   90.00
_cell.angle_beta   90.00
_cell.angle_gamma   90.00
#
_symmetry.space_group_name_H-M   'P 1'
#
loop_
_entity.id
_entity.type
_entity.pdbx_description
1 polymer ?
#
loop_
_entity_poly.entity_id
_entity_poly.type
_entity_poly.pdbx_seq_one_letter_code
_entity_poly.pdbx_strand_id
1 'polypeptide(L)'
;MEENDITSLKSSKMYVEKSRKWMNVFSIFSLISIVFIVLGGMALLFYSGTLPEDMPHYIDNLVALGGIAMVVVAGALVPAIMRMRFAIRIARHVKGSSDAEPIRDFMKAEASLWHYMALLLIAVLAVALVALVFLYVYFLPTLSTIN
;
A
#
# COMPACT_ATOMS: atom_id res chain seq x y z
N MET A 1 -21.17 -17.40 -34.05
CA MET A 1 -20.50 -17.63 -32.78
C MET A 1 -19.08 -17.08 -32.80
N GLU A 2 -18.28 -17.29 -33.83
CA GLU A 2 -16.87 -16.85 -33.92
C GLU A 2 -16.65 -15.33 -33.89
N GLU A 3 -17.50 -14.51 -34.49
CA GLU A 3 -17.31 -13.05 -34.54
C GLU A 3 -17.45 -12.37 -33.17
N ASN A 4 -18.35 -12.87 -32.34
CA ASN A 4 -18.50 -12.37 -30.94
C ASN A 4 -17.32 -12.77 -30.09
N ASP A 5 -16.74 -13.94 -30.29
CA ASP A 5 -15.57 -14.41 -29.52
C ASP A 5 -14.32 -13.61 -29.88
N ILE A 6 -14.12 -13.29 -31.16
CA ILE A 6 -12.99 -12.45 -31.60
C ILE A 6 -13.10 -11.02 -31.05
N THR A 7 -14.31 -10.48 -31.05
CA THR A 7 -14.56 -9.12 -30.53
C THR A 7 -14.33 -9.05 -29.00
N SER A 8 -14.76 -10.07 -28.26
CA SER A 8 -14.56 -10.17 -26.82
C SER A 8 -13.08 -10.34 -26.47
N LEU A 9 -12.34 -11.13 -27.22
CA LEU A 9 -10.91 -11.33 -27.04
C LEU A 9 -10.11 -10.02 -27.29
N LYS A 10 -10.49 -9.27 -28.32
CA LYS A 10 -9.86 -7.99 -28.65
C LYS A 10 -10.09 -6.94 -27.56
N SER A 11 -11.31 -6.84 -27.04
CA SER A 11 -11.64 -5.93 -25.94
C SER A 11 -10.90 -6.29 -24.65
N SER A 12 -10.79 -7.58 -24.34
CA SER A 12 -10.04 -8.07 -23.17
C SER A 12 -8.54 -7.75 -23.28
N LYS A 13 -7.94 -7.90 -24.45
CA LYS A 13 -6.53 -7.52 -24.69
C LYS A 13 -6.30 -6.02 -24.50
N MET A 14 -7.22 -5.19 -24.99
CA MET A 14 -7.17 -3.74 -24.80
C MET A 14 -7.24 -3.36 -23.32
N TYR A 15 -8.10 -4.02 -22.54
CA TYR A 15 -8.20 -3.84 -21.10
C TYR A 15 -6.87 -4.19 -20.41
N VAL A 16 -6.30 -5.36 -20.70
CA VAL A 16 -5.02 -5.80 -20.13
C VAL A 16 -3.90 -4.79 -20.44
N GLU A 17 -3.83 -4.27 -21.67
CA GLU A 17 -2.82 -3.29 -22.04
C GLU A 17 -2.98 -1.96 -21.27
N LYS A 18 -4.20 -1.48 -21.12
CA LYS A 18 -4.51 -0.28 -20.36
C LYS A 18 -4.19 -0.45 -18.87
N SER A 19 -4.62 -1.57 -18.28
CA SER A 19 -4.38 -1.91 -16.88
C SER A 19 -2.86 -2.03 -16.60
N ARG A 20 -2.11 -2.67 -17.50
CA ARG A 20 -0.65 -2.78 -17.40
C ARG A 20 0.05 -1.41 -17.34
N LYS A 21 -0.36 -0.45 -18.16
CA LYS A 21 0.23 0.91 -18.15
C LYS A 21 0.04 1.57 -16.78
N TRP A 22 -1.19 1.52 -16.26
CA TRP A 22 -1.50 2.07 -14.94
C TRP A 22 -0.78 1.36 -13.81
N MET A 23 -0.75 0.03 -13.82
CA MET A 23 0.00 -0.76 -12.83
C MET A 23 1.48 -0.40 -12.82
N ASN A 24 2.09 -0.15 -14.00
CA ASN A 24 3.49 0.24 -14.06
C ASN A 24 3.73 1.61 -13.42
N VAL A 25 2.87 2.58 -13.70
CA VAL A 25 2.92 3.91 -13.06
C VAL A 25 2.77 3.79 -11.55
N PHE A 26 1.74 3.08 -11.08
CA PHE A 26 1.51 2.86 -9.65
C PHE A 26 2.68 2.12 -8.97
N SER A 27 3.28 1.15 -9.64
CA SER A 27 4.46 0.43 -9.11
C SER A 27 5.64 1.37 -8.87
N ILE A 28 5.89 2.32 -9.78
CA ILE A 28 6.97 3.30 -9.63
C ILE A 28 6.66 4.26 -8.47
N PHE A 29 5.44 4.80 -8.42
CA PHE A 29 5.01 5.69 -7.34
C PHE A 29 5.07 4.99 -5.98
N SER A 30 4.63 3.73 -5.89
CA SER A 30 4.69 2.95 -4.65
C SER A 30 6.13 2.71 -4.19
N LEU A 31 7.07 2.47 -5.10
CA LEU A 31 8.49 2.34 -4.76
C LEU A 31 9.05 3.64 -4.18
N ILE A 32 8.76 4.77 -4.83
CA ILE A 32 9.18 6.08 -4.34
C ILE A 32 8.57 6.34 -2.96
N SER A 33 7.27 6.08 -2.79
CA SER A 33 6.57 6.25 -1.53
C SER A 33 7.17 5.42 -0.40
N ILE A 34 7.53 4.15 -0.65
CA ILE A 34 8.20 3.30 0.35
C ILE A 34 9.51 3.94 0.82
N VAL A 35 10.33 4.45 -0.10
CA VAL A 35 11.59 5.10 0.27
C VAL A 35 11.34 6.30 1.19
N PHE A 36 10.37 7.16 0.85
CA PHE A 36 10.03 8.30 1.70
C PHE A 36 9.45 7.89 3.06
N ILE A 37 8.59 6.86 3.10
CA ILE A 37 8.01 6.36 4.35
C ILE A 37 9.12 5.77 5.25
N VAL A 38 10.04 4.99 4.69
CA VAL A 38 11.17 4.42 5.45
C VAL A 38 12.07 5.53 5.97
N LEU A 39 12.46 6.48 5.13
CA LEU A 39 13.31 7.60 5.55
C LEU A 39 12.62 8.45 6.61
N GLY A 40 11.33 8.75 6.47
CA GLY A 40 10.54 9.46 7.45
C GLY A 40 10.42 8.70 8.78
N GLY A 41 10.16 7.39 8.72
CA GLY A 41 10.12 6.53 9.90
C GLY A 41 11.46 6.48 10.64
N MET A 42 12.56 6.33 9.91
CA MET A 42 13.92 6.36 10.50
C MET A 42 14.26 7.74 11.10
N ALA A 43 13.87 8.83 10.44
CA ALA A 43 14.06 10.18 10.97
C ALA A 43 13.29 10.38 12.27
N LEU A 44 12.04 9.89 12.38
CA LEU A 44 11.28 9.95 13.61
C LEU A 44 11.93 9.13 14.73
N LEU A 45 12.42 7.92 14.43
CA LEU A 45 13.14 7.08 15.41
C LEU A 45 14.42 7.74 15.88
N PHE A 46 15.16 8.38 14.99
CA PHE A 46 16.36 9.12 15.36
C PHE A 46 16.03 10.34 16.19
N TYR A 47 14.98 11.08 15.82
CA TYR A 47 14.54 12.27 16.54
C TYR A 47 14.06 11.94 17.97
N SER A 48 13.34 10.80 18.16
CA SER A 48 12.89 10.38 19.49
C SER A 48 14.07 10.20 20.45
N GLY A 49 15.21 9.68 19.98
CA GLY A 49 16.41 9.52 20.83
C GLY A 49 17.20 10.82 21.10
N THR A 50 16.82 11.95 20.49
CA THR A 50 17.47 13.27 20.66
C THR A 50 16.58 14.30 21.34
N LEU A 51 15.39 13.91 21.80
CA LEU A 51 14.48 14.80 22.51
C LEU A 51 15.10 15.26 23.84
N PRO A 52 14.87 16.53 24.25
CA PRO A 52 15.35 17.05 25.53
C PRO A 52 14.76 16.26 26.70
N GLU A 53 15.57 16.07 27.75
CA GLU A 53 15.17 15.35 28.99
C GLU A 53 13.95 15.98 29.69
N ASP A 54 13.74 17.28 29.46
CA ASP A 54 12.60 18.04 30.01
C ASP A 54 11.26 17.68 29.36
N MET A 55 11.27 16.95 28.22
CA MET A 55 10.03 16.53 27.57
C MET A 55 9.40 15.33 28.28
N PRO A 56 8.06 15.31 28.39
CA PRO A 56 7.37 14.16 28.95
C PRO A 56 7.67 12.88 28.15
N HIS A 57 8.06 11.82 28.84
CA HIS A 57 8.43 10.52 28.24
C HIS A 57 7.35 9.92 27.31
N TYR A 58 6.08 10.31 27.47
CA TYR A 58 5.03 9.84 26.58
C TYR A 58 5.15 10.41 25.15
N ILE A 59 5.73 11.61 24.99
CA ILE A 59 5.96 12.23 23.66
C ILE A 59 7.03 11.45 22.90
N ASP A 60 8.15 11.13 23.59
CA ASP A 60 9.22 10.32 23.03
C ASP A 60 8.70 8.95 22.57
N ASN A 61 7.95 8.25 23.42
CA ASN A 61 7.33 6.98 23.08
C ASN A 61 6.35 7.10 21.89
N LEU A 62 5.59 8.18 21.79
CA LEU A 62 4.65 8.41 20.69
C LEU A 62 5.38 8.62 19.36
N VAL A 63 6.47 9.39 19.37
CA VAL A 63 7.31 9.64 18.18
C VAL A 63 7.99 8.35 17.74
N ALA A 64 8.56 7.58 18.67
CA ALA A 64 9.16 6.28 18.38
C ALA A 64 8.14 5.29 17.80
N LEU A 65 6.95 5.21 18.39
CA LEU A 65 5.86 4.35 17.90
C LEU A 65 5.43 4.75 16.48
N GLY A 66 5.35 6.06 16.20
CA GLY A 66 5.06 6.58 14.88
C GLY A 66 6.12 6.16 13.85
N GLY A 67 7.40 6.25 14.21
CA GLY A 67 8.50 5.79 13.37
C GLY A 67 8.42 4.29 13.05
N ILE A 68 8.18 3.45 14.07
CA ILE A 68 7.99 2.00 13.90
C ILE A 68 6.80 1.70 13.00
N ALA A 69 5.66 2.36 13.23
CA ALA A 69 4.46 2.17 12.43
C ALA A 69 4.71 2.49 10.94
N MET A 70 5.45 3.55 10.63
CA MET A 70 5.82 3.89 9.25
C MET A 70 6.66 2.79 8.61
N VAL A 71 7.66 2.25 9.29
CA VAL A 71 8.50 1.16 8.78
C VAL A 71 7.68 -0.10 8.53
N VAL A 72 6.76 -0.45 9.44
CA VAL A 72 5.86 -1.60 9.28
C VAL A 72 4.94 -1.43 8.07
N VAL A 73 4.35 -0.23 7.88
CA VAL A 73 3.52 0.08 6.71
C VAL A 73 4.32 -0.03 5.43
N ALA A 74 5.54 0.49 5.39
CA ALA A 74 6.43 0.34 4.24
C ALA A 74 6.70 -1.14 3.92
N GLY A 75 6.98 -1.96 4.94
CA GLY A 75 7.17 -3.41 4.78
C GLY A 75 5.94 -4.11 4.22
N ALA A 76 4.74 -3.73 4.66
CA ALA A 76 3.47 -4.28 4.17
C ALA A 76 3.17 -3.90 2.70
N LEU A 77 3.73 -2.80 2.18
CA LEU A 77 3.58 -2.43 0.77
C LEU A 77 4.46 -3.26 -0.18
N VAL A 78 5.54 -3.87 0.31
CA VAL A 78 6.45 -4.67 -0.54
C VAL A 78 5.74 -5.83 -1.24
N PRO A 79 4.94 -6.68 -0.58
CA PRO A 79 4.20 -7.75 -1.27
C PRO A 79 3.21 -7.23 -2.32
N ALA A 80 2.60 -6.06 -2.12
CA ALA A 80 1.73 -5.45 -3.11
C ALA A 80 2.48 -5.11 -4.40
N ILE A 81 3.68 -4.52 -4.28
CA ILE A 81 4.53 -4.21 -5.43
C ILE A 81 5.00 -5.49 -6.13
N MET A 82 5.35 -6.53 -5.40
CA MET A 82 5.75 -7.81 -6.00
C MET A 82 4.60 -8.43 -6.81
N ARG A 83 3.38 -8.43 -6.29
CA ARG A 83 2.18 -8.91 -7.01
C ARG A 83 1.88 -8.07 -8.24
N MET A 84 2.01 -6.75 -8.13
CA MET A 84 1.83 -5.82 -9.26
C MET A 84 2.85 -6.07 -10.36
N ARG A 85 4.13 -6.25 -10.01
CA ARG A 85 5.18 -6.59 -10.97
C ARG A 85 4.97 -7.96 -11.62
N PHE A 86 4.45 -8.92 -10.86
CA PHE A 86 4.07 -10.23 -11.38
C PHE A 86 2.94 -10.11 -12.41
N ALA A 87 1.87 -9.38 -12.10
CA ALA A 87 0.77 -9.11 -13.04
C ALA A 87 1.24 -8.39 -14.31
N ILE A 88 2.14 -7.38 -14.18
CA ILE A 88 2.74 -6.68 -15.32
C ILE A 88 3.55 -7.65 -16.20
N ARG A 89 4.24 -8.61 -15.61
CA ARG A 89 5.00 -9.63 -16.37
C ARG A 89 4.06 -10.52 -17.18
N ILE A 90 2.98 -11.01 -16.58
CA ILE A 90 1.95 -11.80 -17.30
C ILE A 90 1.35 -10.96 -18.44
N ALA A 91 1.00 -9.70 -18.18
CA ALA A 91 0.42 -8.81 -19.19
C ALA A 91 1.30 -8.60 -20.43
N ARG A 92 2.62 -8.74 -20.30
CA ARG A 92 3.54 -8.67 -21.45
C ARG A 92 3.38 -9.88 -22.39
N HIS A 93 3.10 -11.05 -21.85
CA HIS A 93 2.89 -12.27 -22.65
C HIS A 93 1.54 -12.26 -23.37
N VAL A 94 0.52 -11.58 -22.83
CA VAL A 94 -0.79 -11.45 -23.47
C VAL A 94 -0.72 -10.81 -24.85
N LYS A 95 0.23 -9.89 -25.05
CA LYS A 95 0.34 -9.15 -26.32
C LYS A 95 0.71 -10.04 -27.52
N GLY A 96 1.48 -11.10 -27.28
CA GLY A 96 1.96 -12.01 -28.36
C GLY A 96 1.15 -13.29 -28.51
N SER A 97 0.21 -13.56 -27.62
CA SER A 97 -0.57 -14.80 -27.61
C SER A 97 -1.92 -14.62 -28.33
N SER A 98 -2.33 -15.62 -29.10
CA SER A 98 -3.70 -15.76 -29.62
C SER A 98 -4.64 -16.42 -28.61
N ASP A 99 -4.12 -16.98 -27.52
CA ASP A 99 -4.85 -17.76 -26.54
C ASP A 99 -5.50 -16.90 -25.47
N ALA A 100 -6.62 -17.38 -24.93
CA ALA A 100 -7.34 -16.72 -23.82
C ALA A 100 -6.70 -17.01 -22.45
N GLU A 101 -5.84 -18.01 -22.34
CA GLU A 101 -5.21 -18.44 -21.08
C GLU A 101 -4.38 -17.35 -20.40
N PRO A 102 -3.47 -16.60 -21.11
CA PRO A 102 -2.71 -15.51 -20.50
C PRO A 102 -3.60 -14.36 -19.99
N ILE A 103 -4.74 -14.12 -20.63
CA ILE A 103 -5.70 -13.10 -20.17
C ILE A 103 -6.34 -13.53 -18.85
N ARG A 104 -6.72 -14.80 -18.75
CA ARG A 104 -7.30 -15.37 -17.52
C ARG A 104 -6.31 -15.32 -16.35
N ASP A 105 -5.04 -15.63 -16.61
CA ASP A 105 -4.00 -15.59 -15.60
C ASP A 105 -3.70 -14.14 -15.14
N PHE A 106 -3.73 -13.19 -16.06
CA PHE A 106 -3.64 -11.77 -15.71
C PHE A 106 -4.80 -11.34 -14.82
N MET A 107 -6.05 -11.69 -15.15
CA MET A 107 -7.20 -11.34 -14.33
C MET A 107 -7.14 -11.95 -12.92
N LYS A 108 -6.64 -13.18 -12.79
CA LYS A 108 -6.42 -13.80 -11.47
C LYS A 108 -5.36 -13.06 -10.67
N ALA A 109 -4.25 -12.68 -11.31
CA ALA A 109 -3.18 -11.93 -10.66
C ALA A 109 -3.65 -10.53 -10.23
N GLU A 110 -4.43 -9.85 -11.07
CA GLU A 110 -5.05 -8.55 -10.77
C GLU A 110 -6.04 -8.66 -9.61
N ALA A 111 -6.93 -9.64 -9.62
CA ALA A 111 -7.87 -9.90 -8.53
C ALA A 111 -7.16 -10.17 -7.20
N SER A 112 -6.08 -10.97 -7.22
CA SER A 112 -5.24 -11.23 -6.04
C SER A 112 -4.57 -9.95 -5.50
N LEU A 113 -4.14 -9.05 -6.38
CA LEU A 113 -3.59 -7.75 -5.99
C LEU A 113 -4.64 -6.89 -5.29
N TRP A 114 -5.83 -6.75 -5.89
CA TRP A 114 -6.91 -5.95 -5.31
C TRP A 114 -7.39 -6.50 -3.97
N HIS A 115 -7.47 -7.82 -3.84
CA HIS A 115 -7.82 -8.46 -2.57
C HIS A 115 -6.79 -8.13 -1.47
N TYR A 116 -5.50 -8.21 -1.80
CA TYR A 116 -4.44 -7.83 -0.87
C TYR A 116 -4.50 -6.35 -0.48
N MET A 117 -4.72 -5.46 -1.46
CA MET A 117 -4.83 -4.03 -1.21
C MET A 117 -6.03 -3.69 -0.32
N ALA A 118 -7.17 -4.37 -0.52
CA ALA A 118 -8.35 -4.20 0.34
C ALA A 118 -8.06 -4.62 1.78
N LEU A 119 -7.41 -5.78 1.99
CA LEU A 119 -7.02 -6.24 3.32
C LEU A 119 -6.03 -5.27 3.99
N LEU A 120 -5.05 -4.77 3.24
CA LEU A 120 -4.10 -3.79 3.74
C LEU A 120 -4.80 -2.50 4.18
N LEU A 121 -5.73 -2.01 3.36
CA LEU A 121 -6.52 -0.80 3.68
C LEU A 121 -7.33 -0.99 4.96
N ILE A 122 -8.01 -2.12 5.11
CA ILE A 122 -8.78 -2.45 6.32
C ILE A 122 -7.85 -2.48 7.54
N ALA A 123 -6.68 -3.10 7.43
CA ALA A 123 -5.70 -3.16 8.51
C ALA A 123 -5.21 -1.76 8.91
N VAL A 124 -4.87 -0.91 7.93
CA VAL A 124 -4.43 0.48 8.19
C VAL A 124 -5.53 1.29 8.84
N LEU A 125 -6.78 1.17 8.37
CA LEU A 125 -7.93 1.86 8.97
C LEU A 125 -8.18 1.40 10.41
N ALA A 126 -8.08 0.09 10.68
CA ALA A 126 -8.22 -0.45 12.04
C ALA A 126 -7.15 0.11 12.99
N VAL A 127 -5.88 0.14 12.56
CA VAL A 127 -4.79 0.72 13.34
C VAL A 127 -5.01 2.22 13.56
N ALA A 128 -5.41 2.96 12.54
CA ALA A 128 -5.69 4.39 12.65
C ALA A 128 -6.83 4.67 13.63
N LEU A 129 -7.89 3.84 13.63
CA LEU A 129 -9.02 3.97 14.55
C LEU A 129 -8.60 3.70 15.99
N VAL A 130 -7.79 2.66 16.24
CA VAL A 130 -7.22 2.38 17.56
C VAL A 130 -6.35 3.54 18.05
N ALA A 131 -5.48 4.08 17.18
CA ALA A 131 -4.65 5.23 17.49
C ALA A 131 -5.48 6.48 17.84
N LEU A 132 -6.58 6.72 17.12
CA LEU A 132 -7.52 7.82 17.37
C LEU A 132 -8.22 7.69 18.72
N VAL A 133 -8.69 6.48 19.06
CA VAL A 133 -9.31 6.19 20.36
C VAL A 133 -8.30 6.40 21.48
N PHE A 134 -7.07 5.94 21.30
CA PHE A 134 -5.99 6.11 22.25
C PHE A 134 -5.68 7.61 22.48
N LEU A 135 -5.55 8.40 21.42
CA LEU A 135 -5.38 9.85 21.49
C LEU A 135 -6.54 10.52 22.24
N TYR A 136 -7.77 10.13 21.93
CA TYR A 136 -8.96 10.68 22.58
C TYR A 136 -8.95 10.41 24.10
N VAL A 137 -8.68 9.18 24.51
CA VAL A 137 -8.72 8.78 25.93
C VAL A 137 -7.58 9.42 26.73
N TYR A 138 -6.39 9.58 26.14
CA TYR A 138 -5.23 10.11 26.89
C TYR A 138 -5.07 11.63 26.79
N PHE A 139 -5.48 12.28 25.69
CA PHE A 139 -5.29 13.72 25.51
C PHE A 139 -6.45 14.57 26.02
N LEU A 140 -7.69 14.12 25.92
CA LEU A 140 -8.83 14.91 26.40
C LEU A 140 -8.82 15.22 27.89
N PRO A 141 -8.48 14.27 28.80
CA PRO A 141 -8.39 14.56 30.23
C PRO A 141 -7.32 15.59 30.56
N THR A 142 -6.16 15.56 29.85
CA THR A 142 -5.07 16.52 30.07
C THR A 142 -5.42 17.94 29.65
N LEU A 143 -6.24 18.12 28.62
CA LEU A 143 -6.72 19.44 28.20
C LEU A 143 -7.75 20.03 29.18
N SER A 144 -8.53 19.20 29.85
CA SER A 144 -9.52 19.65 30.84
C SER A 144 -8.93 20.06 32.19
N THR A 145 -7.67 19.70 32.47
CA THR A 145 -6.96 20.09 33.72
C THR A 145 -6.13 21.36 33.58
N ILE A 146 -6.03 21.93 32.37
CA ILE A 146 -5.26 23.15 32.07
C ILE A 146 -6.18 24.42 32.11
N ASN A 147 -7.51 24.26 32.18
CA ASN A 147 -8.47 25.33 32.38
C ASN A 147 -8.98 25.32 33.83
#